data_21b4fdf8c7bc3dd190e5bcb955f78089
#
_entry.id   21b4fdf8c7bc3dd190e5bcb955f78089
#
_cell.length_a   1.000
_cell.length_b   1.000
_cell.length_c   1.000
_cell.angle_alpha   90.00
_cell.angle_beta   90.00
_cell.angle_gamma   90.00
#
_symmetry.space_group_name_H-M   'P 1'
#
loop_
_entity.id
_entity.type
_entity.pdbx_description
1 polymer ?
#
loop_
_entity_poly.entity_id
_entity_poly.type
_entity_poly.pdbx_seq_one_letter_code
_entity_poly.pdbx_strand_id
1 'polypeptide(L)'
;MPGDSFCIQYTNCTGCPKNVENILVYRNLPKGEHIPKDKCTQNCMLFMIKGELLINSEEHPGITLRERQIVLQAIGSKVEILALTDVEYVVYWFNELPLLCEERYKEMMEQAEAPLTYTPLIMSERLYHLVTSMPEFLAEENPCSKYIDLKCKELVFLITNFY
;
A
#
# COMPACT_ATOMS: atom_id res chain seq x y z
N MET A 1 -10.08 -7.35 -23.37
CA MET A 1 -9.53 -7.21 -23.18
C MET A 1 -9.47 -6.68 -23.03
N PRO A 2 -9.57 -6.50 -22.80
CA PRO A 2 -9.43 -5.78 -22.70
C PRO A 2 -8.88 -5.14 -22.57
N GLY A 3 -8.59 -4.55 -22.54
CA GLY A 3 -7.98 -4.09 -22.53
C GLY A 3 -7.58 -3.26 -22.37
N ASP A 4 -7.31 -2.58 -22.73
CA ASP A 4 -6.76 -1.90 -22.80
C ASP A 4 -6.42 -0.99 -23.15
N SER A 5 -7.57 0.64 -23.67
CA SER A 5 -6.55 1.50 -23.55
C SER A 5 -5.32 1.23 -24.41
N PHE A 6 -4.25 1.99 -24.23
CA PHE A 6 -3.05 1.74 -25.01
C PHE A 6 -2.47 0.34 -24.80
N CYS A 7 -2.78 -0.30 -23.69
CA CYS A 7 -2.55 -1.72 -23.50
C CYS A 7 -3.83 -2.43 -23.91
N ILE A 8 -4.08 -2.45 -25.19
CA ILE A 8 -5.35 -2.84 -25.78
C ILE A 8 -5.94 -4.11 -25.19
N GLN A 9 -5.09 -5.07 -24.94
CA GLN A 9 -5.51 -6.32 -24.32
C GLN A 9 -4.49 -6.70 -23.29
N TYR A 10 -4.78 -6.49 -22.05
CA TYR A 10 -3.83 -6.78 -20.97
C TYR A 10 -3.37 -8.21 -20.96
N THR A 11 -4.28 -9.13 -21.23
CA THR A 11 -3.95 -10.55 -21.28
C THR A 11 -3.00 -10.91 -22.41
N ASN A 12 -3.01 -10.11 -23.46
CA ASN A 12 -2.17 -10.34 -24.65
C ASN A 12 -1.00 -9.37 -24.76
N CYS A 13 -0.84 -8.51 -23.79
CA CYS A 13 0.23 -7.52 -23.83
C CYS A 13 1.56 -8.16 -23.45
N THR A 14 2.47 -8.24 -24.41
CA THR A 14 3.81 -8.80 -24.18
C THR A 14 4.78 -7.78 -23.60
N GLY A 15 4.42 -6.50 -23.67
CA GLY A 15 5.25 -5.43 -23.12
C GLY A 15 5.08 -5.22 -21.62
N CYS A 16 4.07 -5.83 -21.01
CA CYS A 16 3.80 -5.70 -19.59
C CYS A 16 4.03 -7.04 -18.91
N PRO A 17 4.89 -7.11 -17.89
CA PRO A 17 5.08 -8.33 -17.13
C PRO A 17 3.78 -8.72 -16.42
N LYS A 18 3.41 -9.99 -16.51
CA LYS A 18 2.20 -10.50 -15.87
C LYS A 18 2.39 -10.73 -14.36
N ASN A 19 3.62 -10.97 -13.96
CA ASN A 19 3.97 -11.15 -12.56
C ASN A 19 4.54 -9.83 -12.06
N VAL A 20 3.72 -9.09 -11.36
CA VAL A 20 4.14 -7.83 -10.77
C VAL A 20 4.53 -8.11 -9.34
N GLU A 21 5.74 -7.78 -8.97
CA GLU A 21 6.20 -7.91 -7.60
C GLU A 21 5.54 -6.87 -6.70
N ASN A 22 5.12 -5.77 -7.30
CA ASN A 22 4.47 -4.66 -6.61
C ASN A 22 2.99 -4.63 -6.97
N ILE A 23 2.14 -4.71 -5.97
CA ILE A 23 0.70 -4.77 -6.15
C ILE A 23 0.05 -3.63 -5.37
N LEU A 24 -0.74 -2.82 -6.06
CA LEU A 24 -1.57 -1.78 -5.45
C LEU A 24 -3.04 -2.21 -5.51
N VAL A 25 -3.73 -2.11 -4.39
CA VAL A 25 -5.16 -2.44 -4.30
C VAL A 25 -5.87 -1.34 -3.53
N TYR A 26 -6.99 -0.89 -4.06
CA TYR A 26 -7.91 -0.01 -3.35
C TYR A 26 -8.96 -0.85 -2.63
N ARG A 27 -9.20 -0.52 -1.37
CA ARG A 27 -10.21 -1.20 -0.56
C ARG A 27 -11.19 -0.19 0.04
N ASN A 28 -12.42 -0.63 0.09
CA ASN A 28 -13.53 0.13 0.67
C ASN A 28 -14.29 -0.84 1.58
N LEU A 29 -14.24 -0.61 2.89
CA LEU A 29 -14.88 -1.48 3.87
C LEU A 29 -15.93 -0.70 4.64
N PRO A 30 -17.18 -1.22 4.73
CA PRO A 30 -18.17 -0.59 5.58
C PRO A 30 -17.85 -0.80 7.07
N LYS A 31 -18.37 0.07 7.90
CA LYS A 31 -18.24 -0.03 9.35
C LYS A 31 -18.62 -1.43 9.83
N GLY A 32 -17.77 -2.00 10.67
CA GLY A 32 -17.99 -3.32 11.25
C GLY A 32 -17.45 -4.48 10.42
N GLU A 33 -17.02 -4.21 9.19
CA GLU A 33 -16.40 -5.26 8.36
C GLU A 33 -15.11 -5.72 9.02
N HIS A 34 -14.92 -7.03 9.01
CA HIS A 34 -13.81 -7.69 9.68
C HIS A 34 -13.04 -8.54 8.69
N ILE A 35 -11.73 -8.30 8.59
CA ILE A 35 -10.83 -9.16 7.84
C ILE A 35 -10.15 -10.06 8.86
N PRO A 36 -10.42 -11.38 8.83
CA PRO A 36 -9.91 -12.30 9.86
C PRO A 36 -8.38 -12.36 9.85
N LYS A 37 -7.84 -12.77 10.97
CA LYS A 37 -6.40 -12.87 11.17
C LYS A 37 -5.79 -13.81 10.14
N ASP A 38 -4.85 -13.30 9.38
CA ASP A 38 -4.14 -14.06 8.38
C ASP A 38 -2.68 -13.63 8.35
N LYS A 39 -1.84 -14.53 7.87
CA LYS A 39 -0.40 -14.30 7.79
C LYS A 39 -0.06 -13.46 6.56
N CYS A 40 0.70 -12.41 6.77
CA CYS A 40 1.18 -11.58 5.67
C CYS A 40 2.21 -12.35 4.84
N THR A 41 1.89 -12.59 3.59
CA THR A 41 2.79 -13.30 2.66
C THR A 41 3.79 -12.37 1.99
N GLN A 42 3.57 -11.07 2.10
CA GLN A 42 4.45 -10.03 1.59
C GLN A 42 4.47 -8.89 2.59
N ASN A 43 5.48 -8.03 2.49
CA ASN A 43 5.43 -6.77 3.21
C ASN A 43 4.32 -5.91 2.60
N CYS A 44 3.64 -5.13 3.41
CA CYS A 44 2.63 -4.23 2.89
C CYS A 44 2.58 -2.91 3.64
N MET A 45 2.15 -1.89 2.93
CA MET A 45 1.86 -0.58 3.51
C MET A 45 0.39 -0.27 3.29
N LEU A 46 -0.27 0.21 4.33
CA LEU A 46 -1.63 0.69 4.24
C LEU A 46 -1.62 2.22 4.28
N PHE A 47 -2.33 2.82 3.32
CA PHE A 47 -2.42 4.28 3.18
C PHE A 47 -3.87 4.67 3.38
N MET A 48 -4.18 5.26 4.53
CA MET A 48 -5.57 5.61 4.87
C MET A 48 -6.04 6.87 4.16
N ILE A 49 -7.10 6.72 3.38
CA ILE A 49 -7.76 7.85 2.71
C ILE A 49 -8.86 8.41 3.60
N LYS A 50 -9.65 7.54 4.21
CA LYS A 50 -10.83 7.95 4.99
C LYS A 50 -11.14 6.92 6.06
N GLY A 51 -11.57 7.39 7.22
CA GLY A 51 -12.07 6.53 8.29
C GLY A 51 -11.00 6.03 9.23
N GLU A 52 -11.36 5.02 10.01
CA GLU A 52 -10.50 4.44 11.04
C GLU A 52 -10.50 2.92 10.97
N LEU A 53 -9.31 2.33 10.96
CA LEU A 53 -9.10 0.89 11.03
C LEU A 53 -8.44 0.51 12.33
N LEU A 54 -8.94 -0.54 12.98
CA LEU A 54 -8.23 -1.18 14.09
C LEU A 54 -7.43 -2.33 13.52
N ILE A 55 -6.14 -2.35 13.78
CA ILE A 55 -5.22 -3.39 13.32
C ILE A 55 -4.68 -4.12 14.55
N ASN A 56 -4.97 -5.40 14.65
CA ASN A 56 -4.48 -6.26 15.73
C ASN A 56 -3.47 -7.25 15.20
N SER A 57 -2.35 -7.37 15.90
CA SER A 57 -1.31 -8.34 15.61
C SER A 57 -1.01 -9.15 16.86
N GLU A 58 -0.60 -10.39 16.71
CA GLU A 58 -0.17 -11.20 17.85
C GLU A 58 1.09 -10.64 18.52
N GLU A 59 1.92 -9.97 17.72
CA GLU A 59 3.23 -9.49 18.15
C GLU A 59 3.23 -8.06 18.66
N HIS A 60 2.18 -7.31 18.36
CA HIS A 60 2.09 -5.88 18.68
C HIS A 60 0.72 -5.54 19.25
N PRO A 61 0.66 -4.56 20.18
CA PRO A 61 -0.65 -4.08 20.66
C PRO A 61 -1.48 -3.54 19.50
N GLY A 62 -2.78 -3.59 19.63
CA GLY A 62 -3.69 -3.05 18.63
C GLY A 62 -3.43 -1.57 18.37
N ILE A 63 -3.43 -1.20 17.10
CA ILE A 63 -3.25 0.19 16.68
C ILE A 63 -4.47 0.65 15.89
N THR A 64 -4.81 1.92 16.02
CA THR A 64 -5.86 2.54 15.21
C THR A 64 -5.20 3.38 14.14
N LEU A 65 -5.45 3.03 12.89
CA LEU A 65 -4.94 3.77 11.75
C LEU A 65 -6.03 4.73 11.27
N ARG A 66 -5.72 6.01 11.21
CA ARG A 66 -6.67 7.08 10.89
C ARG A 66 -6.38 7.71 9.53
N GLU A 67 -7.30 8.55 9.09
CA GLU A 67 -7.14 9.31 7.85
C GLU A 67 -5.76 9.98 7.79
N ARG A 68 -5.14 9.94 6.62
CA ARG A 68 -3.80 10.49 6.33
C ARG A 68 -2.64 9.76 6.99
N GLN A 69 -2.89 8.60 7.56
CA GLN A 69 -1.83 7.81 8.17
C GLN A 69 -1.43 6.63 7.28
N ILE A 70 -0.17 6.23 7.42
CA ILE A 70 0.37 5.00 6.83
C ILE A 70 0.88 4.10 7.94
N VAL A 71 0.83 2.79 7.66
CA VAL A 71 1.49 1.81 8.52
C VAL A 71 2.15 0.74 7.65
N LEU A 72 3.33 0.31 8.07
CA LEU A 72 4.05 -0.79 7.44
C LEU A 72 3.80 -2.06 8.23
N GLN A 73 3.41 -3.13 7.53
CA GLN A 73 3.22 -4.46 8.10
C GLN A 73 4.24 -5.41 7.50
N ALA A 74 4.97 -6.12 8.35
CA ALA A 74 6.05 -6.98 7.92
C ALA A 74 5.52 -8.34 7.44
N ILE A 75 6.23 -8.91 6.47
CA ILE A 75 6.01 -10.28 6.02
C ILE A 75 6.10 -11.24 7.22
N GLY A 76 5.21 -12.21 7.25
CA GLY A 76 5.17 -13.23 8.30
C GLY A 76 4.33 -12.88 9.52
N SER A 77 3.96 -11.63 9.71
CA SER A 77 3.10 -11.25 10.82
C SER A 77 1.65 -11.66 10.57
N LYS A 78 0.94 -11.97 11.63
CA LYS A 78 -0.48 -12.30 11.57
C LYS A 78 -1.27 -11.10 12.02
N VAL A 79 -2.12 -10.61 11.14
CA VAL A 79 -2.83 -9.36 11.31
C VAL A 79 -4.32 -9.54 11.08
N GLU A 80 -5.09 -8.92 11.94
CA GLU A 80 -6.55 -8.85 11.86
C GLU A 80 -6.94 -7.38 11.70
N ILE A 81 -7.90 -7.10 10.84
CA ILE A 81 -8.33 -5.74 10.55
C ILE A 81 -9.84 -5.60 10.80
N LEU A 82 -10.21 -4.55 11.51
CA LEU A 82 -11.60 -4.22 11.79
C LEU A 82 -11.88 -2.78 11.40
N ALA A 83 -12.88 -2.55 10.57
CA ALA A 83 -13.31 -1.21 10.19
C ALA A 83 -14.14 -0.60 11.33
N LEU A 84 -13.60 0.40 12.00
CA LEU A 84 -14.30 1.08 13.10
C LEU A 84 -15.35 2.07 12.57
N THR A 85 -15.14 2.57 11.35
CA THR A 85 -16.07 3.41 10.61
C THR A 85 -16.07 2.89 9.17
N ASP A 86 -16.83 3.54 8.27
CA ASP A 86 -16.65 3.28 6.84
C ASP A 86 -15.25 3.76 6.46
N VAL A 87 -14.47 2.90 5.80
CA VAL A 87 -13.07 3.20 5.49
C VAL A 87 -12.76 3.04 4.01
N GLU A 88 -11.80 3.85 3.56
CA GLU A 88 -11.20 3.74 2.24
C GLU A 88 -9.69 3.80 2.43
N TYR A 89 -8.99 2.86 1.81
CA TYR A 89 -7.53 2.83 1.90
C TYR A 89 -6.92 2.13 0.69
N VAL A 90 -5.65 2.41 0.45
CA VAL A 90 -4.85 1.75 -0.57
C VAL A 90 -3.84 0.86 0.14
N VAL A 91 -3.66 -0.35 -0.37
CA VAL A 91 -2.64 -1.28 0.11
C VAL A 91 -1.60 -1.46 -0.97
N TYR A 92 -0.34 -1.36 -0.57
CA TYR A 92 0.79 -1.63 -1.44
C TYR A 92 1.52 -2.85 -0.89
N TRP A 93 1.48 -3.97 -1.63
CA TRP A 93 2.23 -5.18 -1.31
C TRP A 93 3.51 -5.24 -2.12
N PHE A 94 4.60 -5.61 -1.47
CA PHE A 94 5.90 -5.66 -2.12
C PHE A 94 6.81 -6.68 -1.45
N ASN A 95 7.69 -7.30 -2.24
CA ASN A 95 8.78 -8.12 -1.70
C ASN A 95 10.01 -7.26 -1.49
N GLU A 96 10.32 -6.46 -2.50
CA GLU A 96 11.41 -5.48 -2.45
C GLU A 96 10.89 -4.14 -2.92
N LEU A 97 11.36 -3.08 -2.29
CA LEU A 97 10.99 -1.73 -2.71
C LEU A 97 11.67 -1.37 -4.05
N PRO A 98 10.97 -0.64 -4.92
CA PRO A 98 11.59 -0.16 -6.17
C PRO A 98 12.83 0.69 -5.90
N LEU A 99 13.88 0.46 -6.69
CA LEU A 99 15.21 1.02 -6.43
C LEU A 99 15.42 2.43 -6.99
N LEU A 100 14.49 3.34 -6.81
CA LEU A 100 14.70 4.74 -7.17
C LEU A 100 15.61 5.48 -6.20
N CYS A 101 15.56 5.11 -4.93
CA CYS A 101 16.30 5.76 -3.85
C CYS A 101 16.83 4.74 -2.88
N GLU A 102 17.60 3.76 -3.39
CA GLU A 102 18.14 2.67 -2.56
C GLU A 102 19.00 3.18 -1.39
N GLU A 103 19.89 4.11 -1.67
CA GLU A 103 20.75 4.69 -0.64
C GLU A 103 19.95 5.40 0.43
N ARG A 104 18.97 6.18 0.01
CA ARG A 104 18.10 6.92 0.92
C ARG A 104 17.28 5.98 1.79
N TYR A 105 16.78 4.90 1.19
CA TYR A 105 16.03 3.89 1.93
C TYR A 105 16.90 3.22 2.98
N LYS A 106 18.13 2.85 2.62
CA LYS A 106 19.07 2.24 3.55
C LYS A 106 19.40 3.17 4.71
N GLU A 107 19.68 4.43 4.42
CA GLU A 107 19.93 5.44 5.45
C GLU A 107 18.73 5.55 6.42
N MET A 108 17.52 5.60 5.88
CA MET A 108 16.32 5.71 6.68
C MET A 108 16.16 4.50 7.60
N MET A 109 16.41 3.30 7.10
CA MET A 109 16.31 2.08 7.89
C MET A 109 17.40 1.97 8.94
N GLU A 110 18.61 2.42 8.64
CA GLU A 110 19.72 2.41 9.57
C GLU A 110 19.56 3.42 10.70
N GLN A 111 18.93 4.55 10.41
CA GLN A 111 18.69 5.62 11.39
C GLN A 111 17.46 5.38 12.26
N ALA A 112 16.65 4.42 11.92
CA ALA A 112 15.44 4.12 12.69
C ALA A 112 15.82 3.51 14.05
N GLU A 113 15.49 4.19 15.12
CA GLU A 113 15.74 3.70 16.49
C GLU A 113 14.83 2.54 16.86
N ALA A 114 13.68 2.44 16.19
CA ALA A 114 12.70 1.40 16.43
C ALA A 114 12.22 0.85 15.09
N PRO A 115 11.71 -0.40 15.06
CA PRO A 115 11.11 -0.93 13.84
C PRO A 115 10.00 0.00 13.35
N LEU A 116 10.04 0.36 12.07
CA LEU A 116 8.99 1.20 11.46
C LEU A 116 7.68 0.43 11.28
N THR A 117 7.72 -0.89 11.47
CA THR A 117 6.53 -1.74 11.39
C THR A 117 5.56 -1.42 12.50
N TYR A 118 4.28 -1.39 12.16
CA TYR A 118 3.17 -1.15 13.09
C TYR A 118 3.22 0.20 13.80
N THR A 119 3.93 1.16 13.23
CA THR A 119 3.98 2.53 13.76
C THR A 119 3.28 3.45 12.77
N PRO A 120 2.12 4.04 13.14
CA PRO A 120 1.43 4.96 12.24
C PRO A 120 2.26 6.23 11.99
N LEU A 121 2.39 6.59 10.72
CA LEU A 121 3.08 7.80 10.28
C LEU A 121 2.09 8.67 9.50
N ILE A 122 2.23 9.98 9.62
CA ILE A 122 1.37 10.91 8.89
C ILE A 122 1.91 11.14 7.49
N MET A 123 1.05 11.03 6.49
CA MET A 123 1.42 11.29 5.09
C MET A 123 1.68 12.78 4.88
N SER A 124 2.69 13.08 4.05
CA SER A 124 2.88 14.45 3.55
C SER A 124 1.70 14.82 2.64
N GLU A 125 1.53 16.10 2.37
CA GLU A 125 0.50 16.57 1.43
C GLU A 125 0.65 15.91 0.06
N ARG A 126 1.87 15.85 -0.46
CA ARG A 126 2.13 15.24 -1.76
C ARG A 126 1.79 13.77 -1.79
N LEU A 127 2.17 13.04 -0.75
CA LEU A 127 1.86 11.63 -0.66
C LEU A 127 0.34 11.40 -0.57
N TYR A 128 -0.34 12.20 0.23
CA TYR A 128 -1.78 12.09 0.36
C TYR A 128 -2.50 12.38 -0.96
N HIS A 129 -2.06 13.40 -1.70
CA HIS A 129 -2.61 13.71 -3.02
C HIS A 129 -2.41 12.55 -3.99
N LEU A 130 -1.22 11.94 -3.99
CA LEU A 130 -0.94 10.79 -4.83
C LEU A 130 -1.88 9.63 -4.48
N VAL A 131 -1.98 9.30 -3.19
CA VAL A 131 -2.79 8.18 -2.72
C VAL A 131 -4.28 8.39 -3.04
N THR A 132 -4.81 9.60 -2.83
CA THR A 132 -6.21 9.89 -3.11
C THR A 132 -6.54 9.91 -4.60
N SER A 133 -5.54 10.00 -5.46
CA SER A 133 -5.73 9.91 -6.91
C SER A 133 -5.79 8.48 -7.43
N MET A 134 -5.39 7.51 -6.62
CA MET A 134 -5.27 6.11 -7.04
C MET A 134 -6.58 5.35 -7.20
N PRO A 135 -7.62 5.56 -6.35
CA PRO A 135 -8.84 4.76 -6.47
C PRO A 135 -9.47 4.79 -7.85
N GLU A 136 -9.38 5.92 -8.54
CA GLU A 136 -9.99 6.08 -9.86
C GLU A 136 -9.41 5.09 -10.88
N PHE A 137 -8.08 4.99 -10.97
CA PHE A 137 -7.50 4.05 -11.93
C PHE A 137 -7.43 2.61 -11.38
N LEU A 138 -7.35 2.43 -10.07
CA LEU A 138 -7.35 1.10 -9.48
C LEU A 138 -8.72 0.41 -9.57
N ALA A 139 -9.77 1.19 -9.76
CA ALA A 139 -11.12 0.66 -9.98
C ALA A 139 -11.33 0.16 -11.41
N GLU A 140 -10.41 0.43 -12.31
CA GLU A 140 -10.46 -0.08 -13.68
C GLU A 140 -10.35 -1.61 -13.67
N GLU A 141 -11.01 -2.25 -14.61
CA GLU A 141 -11.06 -3.71 -14.68
C GLU A 141 -9.66 -4.32 -14.83
N ASN A 142 -8.84 -3.74 -15.67
CA ASN A 142 -7.46 -4.21 -15.91
C ASN A 142 -6.50 -3.02 -15.95
N PRO A 143 -6.11 -2.50 -14.79
CA PRO A 143 -5.17 -1.38 -14.78
C PRO A 143 -3.82 -1.79 -15.35
N CYS A 144 -3.19 -0.89 -16.09
CA CYS A 144 -1.91 -1.15 -16.75
C CYS A 144 -0.82 -1.42 -15.71
N SER A 145 -0.15 -2.58 -15.81
CA SER A 145 0.88 -2.97 -14.85
C SER A 145 2.08 -2.03 -14.85
N LYS A 146 2.42 -1.46 -15.99
CA LYS A 146 3.51 -0.47 -16.06
C LYS A 146 3.14 0.82 -15.34
N TYR A 147 1.88 1.21 -15.41
CA TYR A 147 1.40 2.40 -14.73
C TYR A 147 1.37 2.16 -13.21
N ILE A 148 0.93 0.98 -12.79
CA ILE A 148 0.98 0.58 -11.38
C ILE A 148 2.41 0.60 -10.87
N ASP A 149 3.34 0.03 -11.62
CA ASP A 149 4.76 0.01 -11.26
C ASP A 149 5.31 1.43 -11.12
N LEU A 150 4.97 2.32 -12.05
CA LEU A 150 5.36 3.72 -11.99
C LEU A 150 4.81 4.41 -10.74
N LYS A 151 3.57 4.15 -10.39
CA LYS A 151 2.94 4.71 -9.18
C LYS A 151 3.59 4.15 -7.90
N CYS A 152 3.97 2.89 -7.90
CA CYS A 152 4.71 2.31 -6.78
C CYS A 152 6.05 3.01 -6.58
N LYS A 153 6.76 3.29 -7.67
CA LYS A 153 8.03 4.03 -7.61
C LYS A 153 7.83 5.44 -7.08
N GLU A 154 6.77 6.08 -7.50
CA GLU A 154 6.41 7.41 -7.02
C GLU A 154 6.10 7.41 -5.53
N LEU A 155 5.34 6.42 -5.05
CA LEU A 155 5.06 6.23 -3.62
C LEU A 155 6.35 6.09 -2.82
N VAL A 156 7.22 5.19 -3.25
CA VAL A 156 8.49 4.94 -2.55
C VAL A 156 9.35 6.19 -2.53
N PHE A 157 9.41 6.90 -3.64
CA PHE A 157 10.16 8.17 -3.72
C PHE A 157 9.64 9.17 -2.68
N LEU A 158 8.34 9.36 -2.60
CA LEU A 158 7.76 10.31 -1.66
C LEU A 158 7.96 9.88 -0.20
N ILE A 159 7.84 8.59 0.08
CA ILE A 159 8.05 8.07 1.43
C ILE A 159 9.50 8.26 1.86
N THR A 160 10.46 7.88 1.02
CA THR A 160 11.87 7.93 1.39
C THR A 160 12.45 9.34 1.45
N ASN A 161 11.83 10.32 0.82
CA ASN A 161 12.34 11.69 0.79
C ASN A 161 11.66 12.65 1.77
N PHE A 162 10.55 12.23 2.41
CA PHE A 162 9.81 13.11 3.31
C PHE A 162 9.61 12.54 4.73
N TYR A 163 10.26 11.42 5.02
CA TYR A 163 10.20 10.81 6.36
C TYR A 163 11.58 10.47 6.91
#